data_66a60e15c4b0f27d2c6b95a403c86652
#
_entry.id   66a60e15c4b0f27d2c6b95a403c86652
#
_cell.length_a   1.000
_cell.length_b   1.000
_cell.length_c   1.000
_cell.angle_alpha   90.00
_cell.angle_beta   90.00
_cell.angle_gamma   90.00
#
_symmetry.space_group_name_H-M   'P 1'
#
loop_
_entity.id
_entity.type
_entity.pdbx_description
1 polymer ?
#
loop_
_entity_poly.entity_id
_entity_poly.type
_entity_poly.pdbx_seq_one_letter_code
_entity_poly.pdbx_strand_id
1 'polypeptide(L)'
;MRPELIALVVAACQLGAAGTSPGLAQSAQWPAAPLTQVTGQPTPDPKDEPTTARGVHWDFSNHPRLVLSDETFIDFRLKLQWDYRTFSPLPDDPADDTEWSLRRVGVEGQVTRYVEFEASFEIDDPDEPWRAVYVNARPFAALQVQGGHFKVPFSRERLTGPTNLDFTQRAVGVRLIAPGYDTGLMVHGRVWNRRVRYAAGVFGGAADEIDSETDVPSLPGVRPLQTYDDQLWAWRVTLRPLDWKAVPAWLRRVEVGANAAYSHVDEGRYGWRGRAVFGQEFFPAVYVNGKRTRYGADAELEAGPVALRWEYLRGLDERLGQGVADDDLPELDVGSWFVAGAVVVTGERKADVERPRRPLLRGGFGAIEAVARVEHLTIGSRETLGEPASYSPRSVNLAGNRDTIWTVGVNWYPDRLFKVQVDAIRERFEDRARTLLGGQDTFWSYVVRVQFVL
;
A
#
# COMPACT_ATOMS: atom_id res chain seq x y z
N MET A 1 -23.69 -12.21 -7.33
CA MET A 1 -22.84 -13.07 -6.48
C MET A 1 -23.72 -14.10 -5.79
N ARG A 2 -23.39 -15.37 -5.85
CA ARG A 2 -24.22 -16.42 -5.22
C ARG A 2 -24.02 -16.40 -3.69
N PRO A 3 -25.08 -16.59 -2.88
CA PRO A 3 -25.04 -16.47 -1.42
C PRO A 3 -24.16 -17.52 -0.71
N GLU A 4 -23.62 -18.49 -1.43
CA GLU A 4 -22.82 -19.60 -0.88
C GLU A 4 -21.42 -19.19 -0.41
N LEU A 5 -20.87 -18.06 -0.88
CA LEU A 5 -19.55 -17.58 -0.45
C LEU A 5 -19.57 -16.85 0.90
N ILE A 6 -20.72 -16.28 1.27
CA ILE A 6 -20.89 -15.58 2.57
C ILE A 6 -21.02 -16.61 3.70
N ALA A 7 -21.60 -17.77 3.42
CA ALA A 7 -21.77 -18.84 4.40
C ALA A 7 -20.42 -19.47 4.84
N LEU A 8 -19.40 -19.47 3.98
CA LEU A 8 -18.10 -20.07 4.30
C LEU A 8 -17.27 -19.23 5.29
N VAL A 9 -17.44 -17.91 5.28
CA VAL A 9 -16.74 -17.01 6.21
C VAL A 9 -17.40 -17.02 7.60
N VAL A 10 -18.72 -17.17 7.66
CA VAL A 10 -19.47 -17.24 8.92
C VAL A 10 -19.30 -18.61 9.59
N ALA A 11 -19.22 -19.70 8.83
CA ALA A 11 -19.00 -21.05 9.37
C ALA A 11 -17.62 -21.22 10.02
N ALA A 12 -16.59 -20.50 9.54
CA ALA A 12 -15.25 -20.55 10.13
C ALA A 12 -15.18 -19.88 11.52
N CYS A 13 -16.11 -19.00 11.84
CA CYS A 13 -16.20 -18.35 13.16
C CYS A 13 -16.97 -19.18 14.21
N GLN A 14 -17.79 -20.17 13.82
CA GLN A 14 -18.63 -20.94 14.76
C GLN A 14 -18.02 -22.25 15.27
N LEU A 15 -16.89 -22.69 14.72
CA LEU A 15 -16.26 -23.97 15.10
C LEU A 15 -15.24 -23.87 16.26
N GLY A 16 -15.15 -22.71 16.94
CA GLY A 16 -14.23 -22.46 18.05
C GLY A 16 -14.78 -22.55 19.47
N ALA A 17 -16.06 -22.92 19.66
CA ALA A 17 -16.69 -22.88 20.97
C ALA A 17 -17.29 -24.23 21.40
N ALA A 18 -16.46 -25.22 21.69
CA ALA A 18 -16.87 -26.35 22.57
C ALA A 18 -15.66 -27.11 23.10
N GLY A 19 -15.46 -27.12 24.41
CA GLY A 19 -14.58 -28.10 25.07
C GLY A 19 -13.77 -27.62 26.27
N THR A 20 -14.42 -27.54 27.46
CA THR A 20 -14.00 -27.96 28.82
C THR A 20 -12.71 -27.47 29.52
N SER A 21 -12.93 -26.80 30.57
CA SER A 21 -12.40 -26.46 31.92
C SER A 21 -11.26 -27.31 32.57
N PRO A 22 -10.75 -26.93 33.80
CA PRO A 22 -9.81 -25.83 34.06
C PRO A 22 -8.47 -26.34 34.62
N GLY A 23 -7.37 -25.77 34.23
CA GLY A 23 -6.07 -25.95 34.85
C GLY A 23 -5.40 -24.59 35.04
N LEU A 24 -4.98 -24.31 36.25
CA LEU A 24 -4.31 -23.09 36.71
C LEU A 24 -3.33 -22.51 35.72
N ALA A 25 -3.67 -21.35 35.16
CA ALA A 25 -2.83 -20.62 34.26
C ALA A 25 -1.82 -19.77 35.03
N GLN A 26 -0.56 -20.11 34.95
CA GLN A 26 0.52 -19.15 35.12
C GLN A 26 0.40 -18.10 34.01
N SER A 27 0.28 -16.84 34.41
CA SER A 27 0.25 -15.67 33.53
C SER A 27 1.57 -15.55 32.78
N ALA A 28 1.65 -16.07 31.56
CA ALA A 28 2.71 -15.72 30.65
C ALA A 28 2.48 -14.28 30.20
N GLN A 29 3.25 -13.36 30.71
CA GLN A 29 3.36 -11.98 30.24
C GLN A 29 3.95 -12.02 28.81
N TRP A 30 3.12 -11.72 27.82
CA TRP A 30 3.55 -11.55 26.45
C TRP A 30 3.84 -10.08 26.19
N PRO A 31 5.01 -9.71 25.66
CA PRO A 31 5.27 -8.34 25.26
C PRO A 31 4.29 -7.96 24.13
N ALA A 32 3.58 -6.88 24.36
CA ALA A 32 2.71 -6.27 23.36
C ALA A 32 3.57 -5.68 22.25
N ALA A 33 3.58 -6.29 21.07
CA ALA A 33 4.17 -5.68 19.90
C ALA A 33 3.19 -4.66 19.32
N PRO A 34 3.62 -3.41 19.07
CA PRO A 34 2.79 -2.40 18.44
C PRO A 34 2.31 -2.87 17.08
N LEU A 35 1.07 -2.54 16.74
CA LEU A 35 0.52 -2.68 15.38
C LEU A 35 1.06 -1.56 14.48
N THR A 36 2.35 -1.35 14.52
CA THR A 36 2.98 -0.59 13.46
C THR A 36 2.76 -1.37 12.19
N GLN A 37 1.82 -0.88 11.41
CA GLN A 37 1.62 -1.20 10.00
C GLN A 37 1.82 -2.69 9.66
N VAL A 38 1.13 -3.19 8.69
CA VAL A 38 1.46 -4.42 7.93
C VAL A 38 2.78 -4.18 7.15
N THR A 39 3.71 -3.49 7.74
CA THR A 39 5.07 -3.28 7.27
C THR A 39 5.93 -4.30 7.99
N GLY A 40 6.77 -5.00 7.26
CA GLY A 40 7.74 -5.94 7.80
C GLY A 40 8.82 -5.28 8.67
N GLN A 41 8.44 -4.42 9.64
CA GLN A 41 9.40 -3.99 10.64
C GLN A 41 9.71 -5.16 11.57
N PRO A 42 10.98 -5.49 11.78
CA PRO A 42 11.37 -6.51 12.73
C PRO A 42 10.87 -6.10 14.11
N THR A 43 10.18 -7.01 14.78
CA THR A 43 9.90 -6.86 16.23
C THR A 43 11.21 -6.61 16.95
N PRO A 44 11.30 -5.62 17.86
CA PRO A 44 12.47 -5.42 18.69
C PRO A 44 12.88 -6.73 19.38
N ASP A 45 14.18 -7.00 19.45
CA ASP A 45 14.70 -8.14 20.19
C ASP A 45 14.30 -7.96 21.68
N PRO A 46 13.78 -8.99 22.37
CA PRO A 46 13.47 -8.92 23.81
C PRO A 46 14.66 -8.53 24.71
N LYS A 47 15.87 -8.48 24.16
CA LYS A 47 17.08 -8.01 24.86
C LYS A 47 17.23 -6.49 24.91
N ASP A 48 16.38 -5.74 24.19
CA ASP A 48 16.33 -4.28 24.24
C ASP A 48 15.28 -3.76 25.24
N GLU A 49 14.89 -4.57 26.24
CA GLU A 49 14.08 -4.07 27.35
C GLU A 49 14.86 -2.96 28.09
N PRO A 50 14.30 -1.74 28.19
CA PRO A 50 14.94 -0.67 28.92
C PRO A 50 15.05 -1.09 30.38
N THR A 51 16.24 -0.99 30.92
CA THR A 51 16.52 -1.10 32.37
C THR A 51 15.52 -0.19 33.08
N THR A 52 14.76 -0.71 34.01
CA THR A 52 13.69 -0.07 34.78
C THR A 52 14.12 1.26 35.39
N ALA A 53 14.11 2.32 34.60
CA ALA A 53 14.18 3.68 35.11
C ALA A 53 12.74 4.05 35.55
N ARG A 54 12.48 4.05 36.85
CA ARG A 54 11.23 4.52 37.44
C ARG A 54 11.14 6.02 37.20
N GLY A 55 10.25 6.46 36.30
CA GLY A 55 9.95 7.87 36.02
C GLY A 55 9.97 8.23 34.55
N VAL A 56 9.54 9.45 34.23
CA VAL A 56 9.54 10.02 32.89
C VAL A 56 10.97 10.19 32.39
N HIS A 57 11.29 9.60 31.23
CA HIS A 57 12.62 9.71 30.62
C HIS A 57 12.57 9.62 29.10
N TRP A 58 13.64 10.11 28.45
CA TRP A 58 13.84 9.97 27.02
C TRP A 58 14.69 8.73 26.72
N ASP A 59 14.24 7.95 25.73
CA ASP A 59 14.99 6.85 25.12
C ASP A 59 15.34 7.24 23.67
N PHE A 60 16.62 7.17 23.33
CA PHE A 60 17.15 7.44 21.99
C PHE A 60 17.79 6.21 21.34
N SER A 61 17.55 5.02 21.88
CA SER A 61 18.17 3.79 21.38
C SER A 61 17.82 3.49 19.92
N ASN A 62 16.61 3.82 19.50
CA ASN A 62 16.10 3.59 18.13
C ASN A 62 15.65 4.90 17.47
N HIS A 63 14.72 5.60 18.07
CA HIS A 63 14.18 6.91 17.68
C HIS A 63 13.83 7.67 18.97
N PRO A 64 13.62 8.99 18.91
CA PRO A 64 13.25 9.74 20.10
C PRO A 64 11.93 9.22 20.67
N ARG A 65 11.98 8.65 21.86
CA ARG A 65 10.84 8.13 22.60
C ARG A 65 10.77 8.80 23.96
N LEU A 66 9.62 9.34 24.29
CA LEU A 66 9.31 9.80 25.63
C LEU A 66 8.55 8.68 26.36
N VAL A 67 9.19 8.07 27.34
CA VAL A 67 8.58 7.05 28.21
C VAL A 67 7.98 7.75 29.41
N LEU A 68 6.68 7.61 29.61
CA LEU A 68 5.93 8.20 30.73
C LEU A 68 5.69 7.17 31.84
N SER A 69 5.53 5.91 31.47
CA SER A 69 5.40 4.76 32.39
C SER A 69 5.73 3.46 31.67
N ASP A 70 5.69 2.33 32.35
CA ASP A 70 5.91 1.00 31.74
C ASP A 70 4.89 0.66 30.63
N GLU A 71 3.73 1.31 30.62
CA GLU A 71 2.68 1.08 29.63
C GLU A 71 2.43 2.28 28.72
N THR A 72 3.03 3.45 28.99
CA THR A 72 2.73 4.70 28.29
C THR A 72 3.99 5.30 27.71
N PHE A 73 4.01 5.48 26.39
CA PHE A 73 5.11 6.13 25.67
C PHE A 73 4.63 6.85 24.42
N ILE A 74 5.45 7.79 23.96
CA ILE A 74 5.24 8.56 22.72
C ILE A 74 6.53 8.49 21.90
N ASP A 75 6.45 7.99 20.69
CA ASP A 75 7.51 7.97 19.68
C ASP A 75 7.37 9.16 18.75
N PHE A 76 8.45 9.87 18.50
CA PHE A 76 8.51 10.96 17.54
C PHE A 76 9.11 10.44 16.24
N ARG A 77 8.49 10.79 15.13
CA ARG A 77 8.83 10.32 13.80
C ARG A 77 9.09 11.49 12.85
N LEU A 78 10.15 11.37 12.07
CA LEU A 78 10.45 12.25 10.95
C LEU A 78 10.84 11.39 9.76
N LYS A 79 10.21 11.62 8.62
CA LYS A 79 10.49 10.90 7.37
C LYS A 79 10.66 11.93 6.26
N LEU A 80 11.83 11.92 5.62
CA LEU A 80 12.17 12.80 4.53
C LEU A 80 12.63 11.96 3.35
N GLN A 81 12.13 12.27 2.14
CA GLN A 81 12.61 11.70 0.88
C GLN A 81 12.75 12.82 -0.13
N TRP A 82 13.91 12.90 -0.76
CA TRP A 82 14.20 13.82 -1.84
C TRP A 82 14.63 13.03 -3.07
N ASP A 83 14.03 13.33 -4.23
CA ASP A 83 14.23 12.66 -5.50
C ASP A 83 14.92 13.60 -6.50
N TYR A 84 15.88 13.06 -7.26
CA TYR A 84 16.33 13.60 -8.53
C TYR A 84 15.96 12.60 -9.62
N ARG A 85 15.38 13.09 -10.73
CA ARG A 85 14.93 12.25 -11.84
C ARG A 85 15.31 12.83 -13.19
N THR A 86 15.47 11.95 -14.18
CA THR A 86 15.73 12.33 -15.59
C THR A 86 15.09 11.29 -16.51
N PHE A 87 14.80 11.73 -17.74
CA PHE A 87 14.05 10.95 -18.72
C PHE A 87 14.80 10.82 -20.04
N SER A 88 14.62 9.70 -20.77
CA SER A 88 15.22 9.48 -22.08
C SER A 88 14.35 8.54 -22.94
N PRO A 89 13.79 8.99 -24.08
CA PRO A 89 13.70 10.40 -24.48
C PRO A 89 12.88 11.23 -23.50
N LEU A 90 13.01 12.55 -23.58
CA LEU A 90 12.22 13.46 -22.75
C LEU A 90 10.75 13.39 -23.20
N PRO A 91 9.79 13.13 -22.33
CA PRO A 91 8.38 13.19 -22.66
C PRO A 91 7.91 14.63 -22.93
N ASP A 92 6.75 14.77 -23.60
CA ASP A 92 6.20 16.09 -23.95
C ASP A 92 5.86 16.93 -22.72
N ASP A 93 5.48 16.26 -21.61
CA ASP A 93 5.22 16.88 -20.31
C ASP A 93 6.01 16.13 -19.21
N PRO A 94 7.30 16.46 -19.05
CA PRO A 94 8.14 15.79 -18.07
C PRO A 94 7.79 16.24 -16.64
N ALA A 95 7.80 15.30 -15.71
CA ALA A 95 7.78 15.63 -14.29
C ALA A 95 9.04 16.42 -13.90
N ASP A 96 8.98 17.21 -12.83
CA ASP A 96 10.11 17.99 -12.32
C ASP A 96 11.34 17.12 -12.08
N ASP A 97 12.51 17.66 -12.40
CA ASP A 97 13.81 16.98 -12.20
C ASP A 97 14.08 16.68 -10.71
N THR A 98 13.57 17.52 -9.83
CA THR A 98 13.78 17.41 -8.39
C THR A 98 12.48 17.59 -7.62
N GLU A 99 12.26 16.73 -6.61
CA GLU A 99 11.06 16.79 -5.79
C GLU A 99 11.34 16.31 -4.37
N TRP A 100 10.68 16.93 -3.39
CA TRP A 100 10.49 16.34 -2.09
C TRP A 100 9.31 15.34 -2.16
N SER A 101 9.60 14.07 -2.33
CA SER A 101 8.56 13.04 -2.46
C SER A 101 7.94 12.62 -1.12
N LEU A 102 8.51 13.07 -0.01
CA LEU A 102 7.97 12.86 1.34
C LEU A 102 8.59 13.85 2.33
N ARG A 103 7.76 14.62 3.04
CA ARG A 103 8.14 15.41 4.20
C ARG A 103 7.11 15.23 5.31
N ARG A 104 7.28 14.16 6.11
CA ARG A 104 6.30 13.74 7.10
C ARG A 104 6.86 13.81 8.51
N VAL A 105 6.10 14.42 9.41
CA VAL A 105 6.31 14.39 10.85
C VAL A 105 5.16 13.67 11.53
N GLY A 106 5.40 13.07 12.67
CA GLY A 106 4.33 12.38 13.38
C GLY A 106 4.71 11.96 14.78
N VAL A 107 3.71 11.55 15.50
CA VAL A 107 3.82 10.89 16.79
C VAL A 107 3.01 9.61 16.74
N GLU A 108 3.55 8.56 17.32
CA GLU A 108 2.85 7.31 17.54
C GLU A 108 3.11 6.85 18.97
N GLY A 109 2.23 6.06 19.54
CA GLY A 109 2.49 5.64 20.91
C GLY A 109 1.40 4.77 21.50
N GLN A 110 1.57 4.54 22.78
CA GLN A 110 0.70 3.72 23.60
C GLN A 110 0.30 4.50 24.84
N VAL A 111 -1.00 4.66 25.08
CA VAL A 111 -1.54 5.32 26.27
C VAL A 111 -1.68 4.32 27.41
N THR A 112 -2.14 3.13 27.09
CA THR A 112 -2.23 1.96 27.98
C THR A 112 -1.88 0.73 27.17
N ARG A 113 -1.61 -0.41 27.79
CA ARG A 113 -1.39 -1.68 27.08
C ARG A 113 -2.50 -2.08 26.11
N TYR A 114 -3.66 -1.41 26.19
CA TYR A 114 -4.83 -1.70 25.35
C TYR A 114 -5.14 -0.63 24.30
N VAL A 115 -4.48 0.54 24.36
CA VAL A 115 -4.80 1.67 23.49
C VAL A 115 -3.53 2.22 22.87
N GLU A 116 -3.48 2.19 21.53
CA GLU A 116 -2.43 2.77 20.69
C GLU A 116 -3.02 3.94 19.89
N PHE A 117 -2.17 4.86 19.48
CA PHE A 117 -2.53 5.97 18.61
C PHE A 117 -1.39 6.30 17.64
N GLU A 118 -1.76 6.91 16.55
CA GLU A 118 -0.84 7.58 15.62
C GLU A 118 -1.46 8.90 15.16
N ALA A 119 -0.63 9.93 15.02
CA ALA A 119 -0.96 11.17 14.34
C ALA A 119 0.24 11.57 13.48
N SER A 120 0.07 11.58 12.16
CA SER A 120 1.12 11.94 11.21
C SER A 120 0.65 12.98 10.22
N PHE A 121 1.55 13.92 9.90
CA PHE A 121 1.30 15.11 9.11
C PHE A 121 2.30 15.18 7.94
N GLU A 122 1.78 15.38 6.72
CA GLU A 122 2.55 15.63 5.50
C GLU A 122 2.71 17.13 5.30
N ILE A 123 3.94 17.63 5.26
CA ILE A 123 4.20 19.07 5.20
C ILE A 123 3.90 19.64 3.81
N ASP A 124 4.02 18.80 2.78
CA ASP A 124 3.92 19.21 1.37
C ASP A 124 2.52 19.11 0.78
N ASP A 125 1.60 18.54 1.49
CA ASP A 125 0.23 18.35 1.04
C ASP A 125 -0.72 19.30 1.82
N PRO A 126 -0.95 20.50 1.31
CA PRO A 126 -1.79 21.48 2.02
C PRO A 126 -3.28 21.09 2.02
N ASP A 127 -3.72 20.31 1.04
CA ASP A 127 -5.14 19.94 0.89
C ASP A 127 -5.49 18.75 1.80
N GLU A 128 -4.58 17.77 1.90
CA GLU A 128 -4.73 16.61 2.78
C GLU A 128 -3.49 16.39 3.68
N PRO A 129 -3.21 17.29 4.60
CA PRO A 129 -1.98 17.22 5.39
C PRO A 129 -1.97 16.06 6.39
N TRP A 130 -3.12 15.58 6.84
CA TRP A 130 -3.23 14.49 7.80
C TRP A 130 -3.18 13.13 7.09
N ARG A 131 -2.15 12.31 7.36
CA ARG A 131 -1.98 10.98 6.73
C ARG A 131 -2.47 9.84 7.60
N ALA A 132 -2.13 9.81 8.87
CA ALA A 132 -2.66 8.82 9.79
C ALA A 132 -3.03 9.54 11.08
N VAL A 133 -4.31 9.50 11.43
CA VAL A 133 -4.81 10.01 12.70
C VAL A 133 -5.83 9.03 13.21
N TYR A 134 -5.41 8.10 14.05
CA TYR A 134 -6.27 7.05 14.54
C TYR A 134 -5.97 6.64 15.98
N VAL A 135 -6.95 5.98 16.57
CA VAL A 135 -6.83 5.25 17.84
C VAL A 135 -7.17 3.78 17.58
N ASN A 136 -6.36 2.88 18.14
CA ASN A 136 -6.56 1.45 18.07
C ASN A 136 -6.77 0.86 19.47
N ALA A 137 -7.93 0.30 19.73
CA ALA A 137 -8.23 -0.48 20.93
C ALA A 137 -7.90 -1.95 20.69
N ARG A 138 -7.03 -2.53 21.52
CA ARG A 138 -6.53 -3.91 21.40
C ARG A 138 -6.72 -4.75 22.66
N PRO A 139 -7.95 -5.02 23.08
CA PRO A 139 -8.19 -5.84 24.26
C PRO A 139 -7.62 -7.26 24.13
N PHE A 140 -7.61 -7.79 22.90
CA PHE A 140 -7.07 -9.10 22.55
C PHE A 140 -6.30 -9.07 21.25
N ALA A 141 -5.29 -9.93 21.11
CA ALA A 141 -4.58 -10.06 19.83
C ALA A 141 -5.49 -10.53 18.68
N ALA A 142 -6.53 -11.28 19.01
CA ALA A 142 -7.50 -11.80 18.06
C ALA A 142 -8.60 -10.79 17.68
N LEU A 143 -8.80 -9.74 18.46
CA LEU A 143 -9.86 -8.75 18.21
C LEU A 143 -9.36 -7.36 18.60
N GLN A 144 -9.27 -6.49 17.64
CA GLN A 144 -8.87 -5.10 17.78
C GLN A 144 -9.81 -4.23 16.98
N VAL A 145 -10.01 -2.99 17.43
CA VAL A 145 -10.88 -2.01 16.77
C VAL A 145 -10.08 -0.74 16.58
N GLN A 146 -9.97 -0.30 15.34
CA GLN A 146 -9.28 0.94 14.96
C GLN A 146 -10.28 1.92 14.36
N GLY A 147 -10.27 3.16 14.85
CA GLY A 147 -11.10 4.24 14.34
C GLY A 147 -10.29 5.50 14.09
N GLY A 148 -10.62 6.22 13.03
CA GLY A 148 -9.96 7.44 12.60
C GLY A 148 -9.63 7.45 11.12
N HIS A 149 -8.62 8.24 10.73
CA HIS A 149 -8.11 8.34 9.36
C HIS A 149 -6.86 7.48 9.21
N PHE A 150 -6.89 6.47 8.35
CA PHE A 150 -5.78 5.53 8.14
C PHE A 150 -5.91 4.79 6.80
N LYS A 151 -4.87 4.05 6.42
CA LYS A 151 -4.89 3.26 5.17
C LYS A 151 -5.98 2.19 5.19
N VAL A 152 -6.79 2.17 4.12
CA VAL A 152 -7.77 1.12 3.87
C VAL A 152 -7.06 -0.24 3.78
N PRO A 153 -7.59 -1.32 4.40
CA PRO A 153 -6.97 -2.64 4.41
C PRO A 153 -7.09 -3.34 3.04
N PHE A 154 -6.28 -2.91 2.10
CA PHE A 154 -6.23 -3.42 0.73
C PHE A 154 -4.78 -3.44 0.26
N SER A 155 -4.38 -4.25 -0.71
CA SER A 155 -3.03 -4.32 -1.27
C SER A 155 -1.87 -4.37 -0.25
N ARG A 156 -0.97 -5.32 -0.38
CA ARG A 156 0.24 -5.40 0.46
C ARG A 156 1.15 -4.19 0.24
N GLU A 157 1.43 -3.87 -1.04
CA GLU A 157 2.36 -2.79 -1.34
C GLU A 157 1.77 -1.42 -0.97
N ARG A 158 0.44 -1.22 -1.09
CA ARG A 158 -0.21 0.02 -0.62
C ARG A 158 -0.08 0.20 0.89
N LEU A 159 -0.24 -0.87 1.65
CA LEU A 159 -0.08 -0.87 3.10
C LEU A 159 1.37 -0.67 3.55
N THR A 160 2.36 -1.06 2.74
CA THR A 160 3.77 -0.82 3.02
C THR A 160 4.06 0.69 3.10
N GLY A 161 4.79 1.11 4.14
CA GLY A 161 5.18 2.52 4.31
C GLY A 161 6.07 3.01 3.17
N PRO A 162 6.01 4.29 2.77
CA PRO A 162 6.80 4.80 1.65
C PRO A 162 8.31 4.64 1.87
N THR A 163 8.77 4.75 3.10
CA THR A 163 10.20 4.58 3.45
C THR A 163 10.68 3.13 3.42
N ASN A 164 9.76 2.15 3.44
CA ASN A 164 10.07 0.72 3.46
C ASN A 164 9.93 0.04 2.09
N LEU A 165 9.66 0.81 1.04
CA LEU A 165 9.61 0.31 -0.33
C LEU A 165 11.02 -0.03 -0.82
N ASP A 166 11.13 -1.12 -1.60
CA ASP A 166 12.39 -1.51 -2.24
C ASP A 166 12.71 -0.63 -3.44
N PHE A 167 11.70 -0.02 -4.05
CA PHE A 167 11.78 0.86 -5.22
C PHE A 167 11.41 2.29 -4.85
N THR A 168 11.89 3.25 -5.62
CA THR A 168 11.55 4.66 -5.43
C THR A 168 10.06 4.92 -5.63
N GLN A 169 9.40 4.16 -6.50
CA GLN A 169 7.97 4.28 -6.76
C GLN A 169 7.23 2.95 -6.49
N ARG A 170 5.97 3.05 -6.04
CA ARG A 170 5.06 1.90 -5.97
C ARG A 170 4.73 1.42 -7.37
N ALA A 171 4.35 0.15 -7.49
CA ALA A 171 3.80 -0.37 -8.73
C ALA A 171 2.62 0.49 -9.19
N VAL A 172 2.60 0.80 -10.50
CA VAL A 172 1.61 1.72 -11.09
C VAL A 172 0.19 1.22 -10.84
N GLY A 173 -0.05 -0.08 -11.02
CA GLY A 173 -1.38 -0.65 -10.76
C GLY A 173 -1.81 -0.58 -9.29
N VAL A 174 -0.86 -0.62 -8.35
CA VAL A 174 -1.17 -0.43 -6.91
C VAL A 174 -1.57 1.01 -6.63
N ARG A 175 -0.90 1.98 -7.23
CA ARG A 175 -1.26 3.40 -7.09
C ARG A 175 -2.64 3.69 -7.69
N LEU A 176 -2.95 3.04 -8.82
CA LEU A 176 -4.18 3.26 -9.56
C LEU A 176 -5.39 2.57 -8.92
N ILE A 177 -5.27 1.29 -8.52
CA ILE A 177 -6.42 0.46 -8.12
C ILE A 177 -6.64 0.48 -6.61
N ALA A 178 -5.56 0.47 -5.82
CA ALA A 178 -5.68 0.32 -4.38
C ALA A 178 -6.11 1.62 -3.69
N PRO A 179 -7.17 1.59 -2.85
CA PRO A 179 -7.59 2.77 -2.11
C PRO A 179 -6.49 3.27 -1.17
N GLY A 180 -6.49 4.56 -0.91
CA GLY A 180 -5.49 5.26 -0.11
C GLY A 180 -5.75 5.28 1.39
N TYR A 181 -5.63 6.49 1.95
CA TYR A 181 -6.07 6.78 3.32
C TYR A 181 -7.53 7.16 3.29
N ASP A 182 -8.25 6.83 4.37
CA ASP A 182 -9.65 7.22 4.54
C ASP A 182 -10.05 7.21 6.01
N THR A 183 -11.11 7.93 6.34
CA THR A 183 -11.67 7.97 7.68
C THR A 183 -12.71 6.87 7.84
N GLY A 184 -12.54 6.03 8.87
CA GLY A 184 -13.44 4.90 9.05
C GLY A 184 -13.23 4.13 10.34
N LEU A 185 -13.89 2.98 10.38
CA LEU A 185 -13.81 2.03 11.47
C LEU A 185 -13.41 0.65 10.91
N MET A 186 -12.43 0.03 11.55
CA MET A 186 -11.90 -1.27 11.15
C MET A 186 -11.82 -2.22 12.33
N VAL A 187 -12.27 -3.45 12.14
CA VAL A 187 -12.02 -4.58 13.04
C VAL A 187 -10.91 -5.43 12.42
N HIS A 188 -9.92 -5.76 13.22
CA HIS A 188 -8.79 -6.57 12.75
C HIS A 188 -8.22 -7.44 13.86
N GLY A 189 -7.37 -8.39 13.50
CA GLY A 189 -6.76 -9.26 14.48
C GLY A 189 -5.84 -10.32 13.91
N ARG A 190 -5.30 -11.13 14.83
CA ARG A 190 -4.39 -12.23 14.53
C ARG A 190 -4.84 -13.46 15.28
N VAL A 191 -5.06 -14.55 14.55
CA VAL A 191 -5.49 -15.83 15.13
C VAL A 191 -4.49 -16.95 14.76
N TRP A 192 -4.65 -18.13 15.39
CA TRP A 192 -3.82 -19.32 15.14
C TRP A 192 -2.32 -19.05 15.22
N ASN A 193 -1.85 -18.50 16.34
CA ASN A 193 -0.44 -18.14 16.56
C ASN A 193 0.11 -17.20 15.47
N ARG A 194 -0.68 -16.20 15.08
CA ARG A 194 -0.36 -15.20 14.04
C ARG A 194 -0.23 -15.76 12.62
N ARG A 195 -0.67 -17.01 12.37
CA ARG A 195 -0.69 -17.57 11.01
C ARG A 195 -1.74 -16.95 10.14
N VAL A 196 -2.82 -16.47 10.74
CA VAL A 196 -3.88 -15.74 10.06
C VAL A 196 -3.96 -14.34 10.62
N ARG A 197 -3.96 -13.34 9.74
CA ARG A 197 -4.29 -11.95 10.04
C ARG A 197 -5.52 -11.58 9.21
N TYR A 198 -6.41 -10.82 9.77
CA TYR A 198 -7.59 -10.34 9.08
C TYR A 198 -7.85 -8.88 9.43
N ALA A 199 -8.48 -8.17 8.51
CA ALA A 199 -8.98 -6.83 8.69
C ALA A 199 -10.26 -6.66 7.85
N ALA A 200 -11.25 -5.99 8.40
CA ALA A 200 -12.46 -5.61 7.70
C ALA A 200 -12.92 -4.25 8.23
N GLY A 201 -13.31 -3.33 7.34
CA GLY A 201 -13.68 -1.99 7.74
C GLY A 201 -14.67 -1.32 6.80
N VAL A 202 -15.27 -0.25 7.32
CA VAL A 202 -16.12 0.68 6.58
C VAL A 202 -15.52 2.08 6.69
N PHE A 203 -15.50 2.78 5.58
CA PHE A 203 -14.81 4.05 5.39
C PHE A 203 -15.72 5.04 4.67
N GLY A 204 -15.38 6.34 4.73
CA GLY A 204 -16.20 7.41 4.19
C GLY A 204 -16.18 7.54 2.66
N GLY A 205 -15.34 6.78 1.92
CA GLY A 205 -15.27 6.83 0.46
C GLY A 205 -14.25 7.83 -0.10
N ALA A 206 -13.63 8.69 0.71
CA ALA A 206 -12.62 9.65 0.25
C ALA A 206 -11.38 8.98 -0.39
N ALA A 207 -11.03 7.75 0.03
CA ALA A 207 -9.96 6.97 -0.58
C ALA A 207 -10.19 6.59 -2.05
N ASP A 208 -11.39 6.82 -2.55
CA ASP A 208 -11.79 6.61 -3.95
C ASP A 208 -11.60 7.88 -4.80
N GLU A 209 -11.27 9.00 -4.20
CA GLU A 209 -10.84 10.18 -4.94
C GLU A 209 -9.54 9.85 -5.66
N ILE A 210 -9.67 9.71 -6.96
CA ILE A 210 -8.56 9.53 -7.86
C ILE A 210 -7.85 10.88 -7.89
N ASP A 211 -6.63 10.90 -7.29
CA ASP A 211 -5.69 12.01 -7.32
C ASP A 211 -6.35 13.37 -7.62
N SER A 212 -6.63 14.13 -6.57
CA SER A 212 -7.19 15.49 -6.65
C SER A 212 -6.29 16.50 -7.39
N GLU A 213 -5.12 16.09 -7.81
CA GLU A 213 -4.21 16.89 -8.64
C GLU A 213 -4.69 17.14 -10.07
N THR A 214 -5.92 16.82 -10.38
CA THR A 214 -6.42 17.16 -11.69
C THR A 214 -7.49 18.21 -11.61
N ASP A 215 -7.18 19.39 -12.13
CA ASP A 215 -8.12 20.26 -12.81
C ASP A 215 -8.93 19.45 -13.83
N VAL A 216 -9.87 18.67 -13.32
CA VAL A 216 -10.94 18.17 -14.18
C VAL A 216 -11.74 19.41 -14.51
N PRO A 217 -11.75 19.88 -15.78
CA PRO A 217 -12.64 20.96 -16.15
C PRO A 217 -14.04 20.52 -15.72
N SER A 218 -14.61 21.20 -14.74
CA SER A 218 -15.99 20.97 -14.34
C SER A 218 -16.82 21.02 -15.62
N LEU A 219 -17.46 19.91 -15.96
CA LEU A 219 -18.35 19.89 -17.11
C LEU A 219 -19.36 21.04 -16.95
N PRO A 220 -19.54 21.92 -17.94
CA PRO A 220 -20.50 23.02 -17.84
C PRO A 220 -21.87 22.43 -17.47
N GLY A 221 -22.37 22.76 -16.27
CA GLY A 221 -23.65 22.31 -15.77
C GLY A 221 -23.62 21.17 -14.74
N VAL A 222 -22.49 20.52 -14.53
CA VAL A 222 -22.32 19.53 -13.44
C VAL A 222 -21.73 20.26 -12.23
N ARG A 223 -22.48 20.38 -11.15
CA ARG A 223 -21.95 20.83 -9.87
C ARG A 223 -21.11 19.70 -9.30
N PRO A 224 -19.88 19.96 -8.80
CA PRO A 224 -19.18 18.97 -8.00
C PRO A 224 -20.04 18.71 -6.75
N LEU A 225 -20.68 17.56 -6.70
CA LEU A 225 -21.38 17.09 -5.53
C LEU A 225 -20.33 16.70 -4.49
N GLN A 226 -20.09 17.57 -3.53
CA GLN A 226 -19.25 17.30 -2.34
C GLN A 226 -20.01 16.47 -1.29
N THR A 227 -20.80 15.52 -1.68
CA THR A 227 -21.46 14.63 -0.73
C THR A 227 -20.89 13.22 -0.89
N TYR A 228 -20.01 12.88 0.03
CA TYR A 228 -19.54 11.52 0.25
C TYR A 228 -20.64 10.71 0.92
N ASP A 229 -21.69 10.33 0.18
CA ASP A 229 -22.77 9.51 0.72
C ASP A 229 -22.46 8.01 0.58
N ASP A 230 -21.40 7.65 -0.15
CA ASP A 230 -21.12 6.25 -0.45
C ASP A 230 -19.92 5.70 0.32
N GLN A 231 -20.26 4.73 1.16
CA GLN A 231 -19.29 4.05 2.02
C GLN A 231 -18.40 3.11 1.19
N LEU A 232 -17.11 3.13 1.50
CA LEU A 232 -16.15 2.14 1.04
C LEU A 232 -16.06 1.00 2.06
N TRP A 233 -16.38 -0.22 1.63
CA TRP A 233 -16.19 -1.44 2.39
C TRP A 233 -14.93 -2.14 1.94
N ALA A 234 -14.05 -2.51 2.85
CA ALA A 234 -12.82 -3.18 2.50
C ALA A 234 -12.48 -4.30 3.48
N TRP A 235 -11.85 -5.36 2.96
CA TRP A 235 -11.37 -6.47 3.78
C TRP A 235 -10.13 -7.12 3.18
N ARG A 236 -9.29 -7.64 4.08
CA ARG A 236 -8.06 -8.31 3.76
C ARG A 236 -7.82 -9.47 4.71
N VAL A 237 -7.37 -10.59 4.16
CA VAL A 237 -6.89 -11.75 4.93
C VAL A 237 -5.49 -12.10 4.48
N THR A 238 -4.61 -12.39 5.42
CA THR A 238 -3.23 -12.82 5.17
C THR A 238 -2.96 -14.12 5.92
N LEU A 239 -2.33 -15.07 5.24
CA LEU A 239 -2.05 -16.40 5.75
C LEU A 239 -0.55 -16.71 5.69
N ARG A 240 -0.03 -17.44 6.68
CA ARG A 240 1.27 -18.13 6.64
C ARG A 240 1.03 -19.64 6.55
N PRO A 241 0.75 -20.15 5.36
CA PRO A 241 0.26 -21.53 5.19
C PRO A 241 1.32 -22.58 5.51
N LEU A 242 2.60 -22.23 5.43
CA LEU A 242 3.72 -23.15 5.62
C LEU A 242 4.43 -23.01 6.99
N ASP A 243 3.84 -22.25 7.93
CA ASP A 243 4.45 -22.06 9.25
C ASP A 243 4.22 -23.26 10.19
N TRP A 244 4.83 -24.41 9.84
CA TRP A 244 4.82 -25.63 10.61
C TRP A 244 6.26 -26.09 10.90
N LYS A 245 6.48 -26.72 12.05
CA LYS A 245 7.85 -27.18 12.46
C LYS A 245 8.50 -28.13 11.45
N ALA A 246 7.70 -28.94 10.74
CA ALA A 246 8.19 -29.87 9.73
C ALA A 246 8.64 -29.22 8.41
N VAL A 247 8.29 -27.93 8.17
CA VAL A 247 8.65 -27.21 6.96
C VAL A 247 10.02 -26.54 7.14
N PRO A 248 10.90 -26.51 6.12
CA PRO A 248 12.16 -25.79 6.15
C PRO A 248 11.98 -24.31 6.56
N ALA A 249 12.89 -23.79 7.39
CA ALA A 249 12.75 -22.48 8.01
C ALA A 249 12.52 -21.31 7.03
N TRP A 250 13.12 -21.41 5.83
CA TRP A 250 12.98 -20.40 4.78
C TRP A 250 11.59 -20.41 4.13
N LEU A 251 10.94 -21.57 4.01
CA LEU A 251 9.56 -21.68 3.49
C LEU A 251 8.49 -21.27 4.52
N ARG A 252 8.78 -21.33 5.83
CA ARG A 252 7.81 -20.93 6.85
C ARG A 252 7.44 -19.44 6.79
N ARG A 253 8.24 -18.64 6.11
CA ARG A 253 8.04 -17.21 5.93
C ARG A 253 7.20 -16.86 4.70
N VAL A 254 6.76 -17.87 3.94
CA VAL A 254 5.80 -17.66 2.85
C VAL A 254 4.52 -17.09 3.44
N GLU A 255 4.12 -15.94 2.94
CA GLU A 255 2.88 -15.27 3.30
C GLU A 255 2.05 -15.04 2.04
N VAL A 256 0.77 -15.35 2.08
CA VAL A 256 -0.17 -15.11 0.99
C VAL A 256 -1.32 -14.26 1.51
N GLY A 257 -1.81 -13.36 0.67
CA GLY A 257 -2.90 -12.45 1.01
C GLY A 257 -3.98 -12.44 -0.05
N ALA A 258 -5.20 -12.13 0.38
CA ALA A 258 -6.32 -11.80 -0.48
C ALA A 258 -7.03 -10.57 0.07
N ASN A 259 -7.55 -9.74 -0.81
CA ASN A 259 -8.23 -8.50 -0.47
C ASN A 259 -9.39 -8.23 -1.42
N ALA A 260 -10.38 -7.50 -0.93
CA ALA A 260 -11.48 -6.98 -1.72
C ALA A 260 -11.95 -5.66 -1.15
N ALA A 261 -12.48 -4.79 -2.02
CA ALA A 261 -13.13 -3.55 -1.64
C ALA A 261 -14.31 -3.27 -2.55
N TYR A 262 -15.31 -2.59 -2.02
CA TYR A 262 -16.54 -2.24 -2.69
C TYR A 262 -16.95 -0.82 -2.31
N SER A 263 -17.30 -0.02 -3.29
CA SER A 263 -17.88 1.32 -3.13
C SER A 263 -18.88 1.58 -4.26
N HIS A 264 -19.50 2.75 -4.24
CA HIS A 264 -20.30 3.26 -5.33
C HIS A 264 -19.66 4.53 -5.86
N VAL A 265 -19.77 4.80 -7.14
CA VAL A 265 -19.29 6.03 -7.79
C VAL A 265 -20.49 6.74 -8.39
N ASP A 266 -20.72 7.97 -7.98
CA ASP A 266 -21.83 8.78 -8.45
C ASP A 266 -21.65 9.25 -9.89
N GLU A 267 -22.76 9.54 -10.54
CA GLU A 267 -22.78 10.18 -11.84
C GLU A 267 -22.02 11.52 -11.83
N GLY A 268 -21.28 11.78 -12.92
CA GLY A 268 -20.46 12.99 -13.07
C GLY A 268 -19.04 12.85 -12.54
N ARG A 269 -18.66 11.66 -12.04
CA ARG A 269 -17.28 11.32 -11.70
C ARG A 269 -16.62 10.57 -12.84
N TYR A 270 -15.30 10.47 -12.75
CA TYR A 270 -14.48 9.75 -13.71
C TYR A 270 -13.98 8.43 -13.13
N GLY A 271 -13.81 7.43 -14.00
CA GLY A 271 -13.11 6.19 -13.71
C GLY A 271 -11.58 6.38 -13.62
N TRP A 272 -10.91 5.27 -13.44
CA TRP A 272 -9.44 5.28 -13.41
C TRP A 272 -8.81 5.83 -14.68
N ARG A 273 -7.71 6.57 -14.53
CA ARG A 273 -6.85 7.06 -15.60
C ARG A 273 -5.59 6.22 -15.70
N GLY A 274 -5.17 5.85 -16.90
CA GLY A 274 -3.85 5.25 -17.09
C GLY A 274 -2.78 6.33 -17.00
N ARG A 275 -1.91 6.22 -15.99
CA ARG A 275 -0.76 7.12 -15.81
C ARG A 275 0.53 6.33 -15.74
N ALA A 276 1.57 6.87 -16.37
CA ALA A 276 2.95 6.40 -16.28
C ALA A 276 3.48 6.48 -14.83
N VAL A 277 4.68 5.95 -14.60
CA VAL A 277 5.29 5.94 -13.25
C VAL A 277 5.40 7.34 -12.65
N PHE A 278 5.59 8.39 -13.45
CA PHE A 278 5.70 9.77 -12.98
C PHE A 278 4.51 10.66 -13.35
N GLY A 279 3.34 10.06 -13.55
CA GLY A 279 2.07 10.79 -13.59
C GLY A 279 1.57 11.14 -15.00
N GLN A 280 2.39 11.03 -16.04
CA GLN A 280 1.99 11.34 -17.42
C GLN A 280 0.84 10.42 -17.85
N GLU A 281 -0.21 11.01 -18.42
CA GLU A 281 -1.42 10.28 -18.80
C GLU A 281 -1.25 9.56 -20.15
N PHE A 282 -1.50 8.23 -20.18
CA PHE A 282 -1.52 7.43 -21.40
C PHE A 282 -2.91 6.83 -21.71
N PHE A 283 -3.85 6.93 -20.78
CA PHE A 283 -5.23 6.55 -20.96
C PHE A 283 -6.13 7.53 -20.21
N PRO A 284 -6.98 8.29 -20.93
CA PRO A 284 -7.84 9.32 -20.34
C PRO A 284 -8.90 8.72 -19.42
N ALA A 285 -9.40 9.52 -18.48
CA ALA A 285 -10.54 9.14 -17.69
C ALA A 285 -11.79 8.96 -18.57
N VAL A 286 -12.61 8.01 -18.18
CA VAL A 286 -13.92 7.76 -18.79
C VAL A 286 -15.02 8.02 -17.76
N TYR A 287 -16.24 8.28 -18.24
CA TYR A 287 -17.39 8.45 -17.35
C TYR A 287 -17.79 7.12 -16.76
N VAL A 288 -18.01 7.11 -15.45
CA VAL A 288 -18.46 5.97 -14.65
C VAL A 288 -19.65 6.37 -13.79
N ASN A 289 -20.48 5.41 -13.45
CA ASN A 289 -21.60 5.57 -12.54
C ASN A 289 -22.04 4.18 -12.10
N GLY A 290 -22.21 3.98 -10.81
CA GLY A 290 -22.62 2.70 -10.25
C GLY A 290 -21.55 2.06 -9.38
N LYS A 291 -21.48 0.74 -9.34
CA LYS A 291 -20.62 -0.01 -8.46
C LYS A 291 -19.15 0.04 -8.89
N ARG A 292 -18.28 0.26 -7.92
CA ARG A 292 -16.84 0.07 -8.02
C ARG A 292 -16.43 -1.14 -7.21
N THR A 293 -15.89 -2.15 -7.87
CA THR A 293 -15.43 -3.39 -7.23
C THR A 293 -13.94 -3.56 -7.44
N ARG A 294 -13.21 -3.86 -6.37
CA ARG A 294 -11.78 -4.14 -6.40
C ARG A 294 -11.49 -5.45 -5.71
N TYR A 295 -10.55 -6.21 -6.25
CA TYR A 295 -10.05 -7.42 -5.60
C TYR A 295 -8.60 -7.70 -5.99
N GLY A 296 -7.92 -8.45 -5.15
CA GLY A 296 -6.54 -8.81 -5.41
C GLY A 296 -6.03 -9.94 -4.53
N ALA A 297 -4.86 -10.40 -4.91
CA ALA A 297 -4.10 -11.41 -4.20
C ALA A 297 -2.63 -11.05 -4.19
N ASP A 298 -1.92 -11.44 -3.15
CA ASP A 298 -0.49 -11.20 -3.02
C ASP A 298 0.23 -12.39 -2.40
N ALA A 299 1.52 -12.48 -2.67
CA ALA A 299 2.41 -13.45 -2.05
C ALA A 299 3.78 -12.81 -1.77
N GLU A 300 4.37 -13.20 -0.66
CA GLU A 300 5.72 -12.79 -0.27
C GLU A 300 6.49 -13.98 0.29
N LEU A 301 7.75 -14.07 -0.09
CA LEU A 301 8.74 -14.96 0.51
C LEU A 301 9.96 -14.15 0.93
N GLU A 302 10.32 -14.18 2.19
CA GLU A 302 11.59 -13.67 2.69
C GLU A 302 12.46 -14.82 3.20
N ALA A 303 13.62 -15.04 2.57
CA ALA A 303 14.53 -16.13 2.88
C ALA A 303 15.98 -15.64 3.00
N GLY A 304 16.41 -15.35 4.23
CA GLY A 304 17.73 -14.79 4.47
C GLY A 304 17.94 -13.45 3.77
N PRO A 305 18.92 -13.31 2.85
CA PRO A 305 19.16 -12.06 2.13
C PRO A 305 18.21 -11.84 0.95
N VAL A 306 17.32 -12.78 0.62
CA VAL A 306 16.46 -12.75 -0.57
C VAL A 306 15.02 -12.47 -0.16
N ALA A 307 14.33 -11.62 -0.94
CA ALA A 307 12.89 -11.47 -0.91
C ALA A 307 12.30 -11.59 -2.32
N LEU A 308 11.15 -12.23 -2.42
CA LEU A 308 10.32 -12.29 -3.62
C LEU A 308 8.92 -11.84 -3.27
N ARG A 309 8.33 -10.98 -4.12
CA ARG A 309 6.98 -10.45 -3.97
C ARG A 309 6.22 -10.56 -5.27
N TRP A 310 4.95 -10.83 -5.15
CA TRP A 310 4.00 -10.83 -6.24
C TRP A 310 2.69 -10.23 -5.75
N GLU A 311 2.06 -9.43 -6.59
CA GLU A 311 0.72 -8.92 -6.33
C GLU A 311 -0.07 -8.85 -7.63
N TYR A 312 -1.35 -9.18 -7.58
CA TYR A 312 -2.35 -9.03 -8.63
C TYR A 312 -3.52 -8.22 -8.11
N LEU A 313 -3.94 -7.22 -8.87
CA LEU A 313 -5.09 -6.37 -8.57
C LEU A 313 -5.98 -6.26 -9.78
N ARG A 314 -7.28 -6.17 -9.54
CA ARG A 314 -8.29 -5.83 -10.55
C ARG A 314 -9.33 -4.89 -9.98
N GLY A 315 -9.72 -3.90 -10.80
CA GLY A 315 -10.78 -2.95 -10.54
C GLY A 315 -11.80 -2.97 -11.66
N LEU A 316 -13.08 -2.86 -11.31
CA LEU A 316 -14.22 -2.81 -12.21
C LEU A 316 -15.11 -1.65 -11.81
N ASP A 317 -15.38 -0.71 -12.73
CA ASP A 317 -16.34 0.38 -12.57
C ASP A 317 -17.52 0.19 -13.49
N GLU A 318 -18.75 0.19 -12.94
CA GLU A 318 -19.98 0.25 -13.73
C GLU A 318 -20.08 1.59 -14.48
N ARG A 319 -20.75 1.59 -15.63
CA ARG A 319 -20.94 2.76 -16.48
C ARG A 319 -22.42 2.89 -16.83
N LEU A 320 -23.29 2.91 -15.79
CA LEU A 320 -24.74 2.98 -15.93
C LEU A 320 -25.17 4.35 -16.45
N GLY A 321 -25.96 4.38 -17.51
CA GLY A 321 -26.47 5.61 -18.10
C GLY A 321 -25.39 6.50 -18.75
N GLN A 322 -24.19 5.99 -19.03
CA GLN A 322 -23.08 6.80 -19.54
C GLN A 322 -22.96 6.81 -21.07
N GLY A 323 -23.84 6.12 -21.75
CA GLY A 323 -23.98 6.15 -23.21
C GLY A 323 -24.51 7.48 -23.75
N VAL A 324 -24.51 7.63 -25.07
CA VAL A 324 -24.97 8.87 -25.72
C VAL A 324 -26.48 9.09 -25.56
N ALA A 325 -27.25 8.02 -25.43
CA ALA A 325 -28.69 8.01 -25.22
C ALA A 325 -29.07 7.59 -23.78
N ASP A 326 -28.20 7.86 -22.81
CA ASP A 326 -28.33 7.44 -21.41
C ASP A 326 -28.40 5.90 -21.24
N ASP A 327 -27.87 5.15 -22.21
CA ASP A 327 -27.78 3.69 -22.15
C ASP A 327 -26.58 3.25 -21.30
N ASP A 328 -26.69 2.04 -20.74
CA ASP A 328 -25.63 1.42 -19.95
C ASP A 328 -24.48 0.97 -20.86
N LEU A 329 -23.26 1.27 -20.45
CA LEU A 329 -22.05 0.88 -21.15
C LEU A 329 -21.33 -0.29 -20.45
N PRO A 330 -20.52 -1.08 -21.19
CA PRO A 330 -19.65 -2.09 -20.57
C PRO A 330 -18.73 -1.48 -19.51
N GLU A 331 -18.53 -2.22 -18.43
CA GLU A 331 -17.68 -1.82 -17.31
C GLU A 331 -16.27 -1.39 -17.77
N LEU A 332 -15.71 -0.37 -17.13
CA LEU A 332 -14.29 -0.08 -17.19
C LEU A 332 -13.56 -1.17 -16.38
N ASP A 333 -12.62 -1.82 -17.02
CA ASP A 333 -11.84 -2.95 -16.47
C ASP A 333 -10.36 -2.58 -16.40
N VAL A 334 -9.81 -2.58 -15.19
CA VAL A 334 -8.41 -2.28 -14.93
C VAL A 334 -7.78 -3.48 -14.24
N GLY A 335 -6.75 -4.05 -14.86
CA GLY A 335 -6.01 -5.19 -14.33
C GLY A 335 -4.53 -4.86 -14.16
N SER A 336 -3.92 -5.30 -13.08
CA SER A 336 -2.49 -5.13 -12.86
C SER A 336 -1.89 -6.30 -12.12
N TRP A 337 -0.63 -6.60 -12.44
CA TRP A 337 0.20 -7.49 -11.64
C TRP A 337 1.66 -7.03 -11.64
N PHE A 338 2.38 -7.40 -10.62
CA PHE A 338 3.83 -7.29 -10.62
C PHE A 338 4.50 -8.50 -9.96
N VAL A 339 5.77 -8.70 -10.32
CA VAL A 339 6.72 -9.59 -9.64
C VAL A 339 7.96 -8.79 -9.32
N ALA A 340 8.41 -8.86 -8.07
CA ALA A 340 9.59 -8.15 -7.61
C ALA A 340 10.52 -9.08 -6.83
N GLY A 341 11.82 -8.86 -6.99
CA GLY A 341 12.87 -9.54 -6.26
C GLY A 341 13.85 -8.57 -5.64
N ALA A 342 14.36 -8.90 -4.46
CA ALA A 342 15.41 -8.17 -3.77
C ALA A 342 16.46 -9.14 -3.22
N VAL A 343 17.73 -8.74 -3.31
CA VAL A 343 18.87 -9.51 -2.78
C VAL A 343 19.82 -8.59 -2.05
N VAL A 344 20.01 -8.80 -0.76
CA VAL A 344 21.00 -8.08 0.05
C VAL A 344 22.38 -8.66 -0.24
N VAL A 345 23.15 -7.97 -1.08
CA VAL A 345 24.46 -8.42 -1.61
C VAL A 345 25.50 -8.53 -0.50
N THR A 346 25.42 -7.68 0.51
CA THR A 346 26.33 -7.66 1.67
C THR A 346 26.04 -8.77 2.67
N GLY A 347 24.95 -9.53 2.49
CA GLY A 347 24.66 -10.77 3.21
C GLY A 347 23.88 -10.59 4.51
N GLU A 348 23.38 -9.42 4.82
CA GLU A 348 22.37 -9.21 5.86
C GLU A 348 21.07 -9.94 5.48
N ARG A 349 20.22 -10.25 6.47
CA ARG A 349 18.87 -10.71 6.16
C ARG A 349 18.07 -9.54 5.61
N LYS A 350 17.15 -9.79 4.67
CA LYS A 350 16.26 -8.75 4.13
C LYS A 350 15.50 -8.00 5.23
N ALA A 351 15.00 -8.71 6.22
CA ALA A 351 14.29 -8.12 7.36
C ALA A 351 15.15 -7.17 8.24
N ASP A 352 16.47 -7.25 8.13
CA ASP A 352 17.42 -6.48 8.97
C ASP A 352 18.26 -5.49 8.13
N VAL A 353 18.00 -5.34 6.82
CA VAL A 353 18.84 -4.56 5.90
C VAL A 353 18.98 -3.09 6.31
N GLU A 354 17.95 -2.51 6.91
CA GLU A 354 17.95 -1.14 7.43
C GLU A 354 18.89 -0.95 8.64
N ARG A 355 19.38 -2.05 9.22
CA ARG A 355 20.36 -2.05 10.32
C ARG A 355 21.62 -2.78 9.89
N PRO A 356 22.46 -2.12 9.05
CA PRO A 356 23.65 -2.79 8.52
C PRO A 356 24.60 -3.25 9.62
N ARG A 357 25.19 -4.45 9.44
CA ARG A 357 26.14 -5.01 10.39
C ARG A 357 27.39 -4.15 10.59
N ARG A 358 27.75 -3.41 9.52
CA ARG A 358 28.91 -2.50 9.50
C ARG A 358 28.49 -1.12 9.02
N PRO A 359 27.81 -0.31 9.86
CA PRO A 359 27.33 0.99 9.47
C PRO A 359 28.47 1.96 9.12
N LEU A 360 28.23 2.87 8.19
CA LEU A 360 29.21 3.85 7.69
C LEU A 360 29.77 4.72 8.81
N LEU A 361 28.91 5.21 9.70
CA LEU A 361 29.31 6.08 10.82
C LEU A 361 30.16 5.36 11.88
N ARG A 362 30.32 4.03 11.77
CA ARG A 362 31.22 3.22 12.61
C ARG A 362 32.39 2.63 11.85
N GLY A 363 32.75 3.24 10.69
CA GLY A 363 33.89 2.82 9.86
C GLY A 363 33.59 1.62 8.95
N GLY A 364 32.32 1.26 8.76
CA GLY A 364 31.87 0.27 7.79
C GLY A 364 31.51 0.88 6.44
N PHE A 365 30.79 0.11 5.63
CA PHE A 365 30.29 0.56 4.32
C PHE A 365 28.74 0.61 4.27
N GLY A 366 28.07 0.07 5.27
CA GLY A 366 26.62 -0.11 5.25
C GLY A 366 26.21 -1.42 4.58
N ALA A 367 24.93 -1.54 4.21
CA ALA A 367 24.39 -2.67 3.46
C ALA A 367 23.98 -2.25 2.04
N ILE A 368 24.14 -3.16 1.08
CA ILE A 368 23.75 -2.98 -0.31
C ILE A 368 22.73 -4.03 -0.68
N GLU A 369 21.67 -3.62 -1.34
CA GLU A 369 20.63 -4.45 -1.87
C GLU A 369 20.42 -4.17 -3.36
N ALA A 370 20.37 -5.24 -4.16
CA ALA A 370 19.97 -5.18 -5.57
C ALA A 370 18.49 -5.55 -5.68
N VAL A 371 17.74 -4.82 -6.49
CA VAL A 371 16.29 -5.00 -6.67
C VAL A 371 15.90 -5.02 -8.14
N ALA A 372 14.87 -5.78 -8.48
CA ALA A 372 14.29 -5.81 -9.82
C ALA A 372 12.78 -6.05 -9.72
N ARG A 373 12.00 -5.41 -10.60
CA ARG A 373 10.55 -5.56 -10.70
C ARG A 373 10.10 -5.54 -12.16
N VAL A 374 9.13 -6.37 -12.49
CA VAL A 374 8.35 -6.27 -13.72
C VAL A 374 6.89 -6.07 -13.34
N GLU A 375 6.24 -5.13 -14.02
CA GLU A 375 4.85 -4.75 -13.81
C GLU A 375 4.10 -4.79 -15.14
N HIS A 376 2.82 -5.05 -15.04
CA HIS A 376 1.92 -4.99 -16.19
C HIS A 376 0.59 -4.38 -15.75
N LEU A 377 0.16 -3.35 -16.47
CA LEU A 377 -1.11 -2.66 -16.28
C LEU A 377 -1.92 -2.74 -17.56
N THR A 378 -3.20 -3.08 -17.45
CA THR A 378 -4.17 -3.06 -18.54
C THR A 378 -5.35 -2.20 -18.14
N ILE A 379 -5.86 -1.38 -19.06
CA ILE A 379 -7.04 -0.55 -18.87
C ILE A 379 -7.87 -0.52 -20.15
N GLY A 380 -9.18 -0.68 -20.02
CA GLY A 380 -10.11 -0.70 -21.16
C GLY A 380 -11.52 -1.10 -20.73
N SER A 381 -12.35 -1.46 -21.67
CA SER A 381 -13.68 -2.06 -21.41
C SER A 381 -13.74 -3.47 -21.97
N ARG A 382 -14.75 -4.24 -21.56
CA ARG A 382 -15.06 -5.50 -22.22
C ARG A 382 -15.46 -5.23 -23.67
N GLU A 383 -14.88 -6.00 -24.59
CA GLU A 383 -15.25 -5.92 -26.01
C GLU A 383 -16.71 -6.33 -26.19
N THR A 384 -17.46 -5.51 -26.94
CA THR A 384 -18.79 -5.85 -27.41
C THR A 384 -18.69 -6.25 -28.87
N LEU A 385 -19.15 -7.45 -29.19
CA LEU A 385 -19.08 -8.00 -30.56
C LEU A 385 -19.78 -7.08 -31.57
N GLY A 386 -19.05 -6.70 -32.61
CA GLY A 386 -19.59 -5.89 -33.72
C GLY A 386 -19.43 -4.38 -33.57
N GLU A 387 -19.01 -3.89 -32.40
CA GLU A 387 -18.75 -2.47 -32.17
C GLU A 387 -17.25 -2.15 -32.31
N PRO A 388 -16.89 -1.12 -33.08
CA PRO A 388 -15.49 -0.72 -33.23
C PRO A 388 -14.96 -0.11 -31.94
N ALA A 389 -13.70 -0.40 -31.62
CA ALA A 389 -13.02 0.26 -30.50
C ALA A 389 -12.83 1.76 -30.77
N SER A 390 -13.09 2.58 -29.76
CA SER A 390 -13.02 4.04 -29.84
C SER A 390 -12.36 4.64 -28.61
N TYR A 391 -11.76 5.82 -28.78
CA TYR A 391 -11.17 6.60 -27.70
C TYR A 391 -12.18 7.55 -27.02
N SER A 392 -13.43 7.58 -27.48
CA SER A 392 -14.45 8.41 -26.84
C SER A 392 -14.77 7.89 -25.45
N PRO A 393 -14.82 8.76 -24.42
CA PRO A 393 -15.19 8.37 -23.06
C PRO A 393 -16.59 7.73 -22.94
N ARG A 394 -17.46 7.96 -23.93
CA ARG A 394 -18.83 7.41 -24.00
C ARG A 394 -18.98 6.27 -25.02
N SER A 395 -17.87 5.68 -25.47
CA SER A 395 -17.96 4.55 -26.41
C SER A 395 -18.37 3.26 -25.72
N VAL A 396 -19.07 2.41 -26.45
CA VAL A 396 -19.41 1.05 -26.06
C VAL A 396 -18.14 0.23 -25.87
N ASN A 397 -17.22 0.27 -26.85
CA ASN A 397 -15.90 -0.33 -26.75
C ASN A 397 -14.86 0.77 -26.57
N LEU A 398 -14.23 0.82 -25.39
CA LEU A 398 -13.06 1.66 -25.16
C LEU A 398 -11.84 1.02 -25.82
N ALA A 399 -11.15 1.78 -26.65
CA ALA A 399 -9.85 1.37 -27.15
C ALA A 399 -8.87 1.31 -25.97
N GLY A 400 -8.63 0.09 -25.46
CA GLY A 400 -7.80 -0.15 -24.30
C GLY A 400 -6.32 0.20 -24.53
N ASN A 401 -5.57 0.30 -23.46
CA ASN A 401 -4.12 0.42 -23.51
C ASN A 401 -3.46 -0.45 -22.44
N ARG A 402 -2.17 -0.70 -22.61
CA ARG A 402 -1.35 -1.49 -21.67
C ARG A 402 -0.02 -0.79 -21.46
N ASP A 403 0.45 -0.87 -20.23
CA ASP A 403 1.80 -0.44 -19.87
C ASP A 403 2.56 -1.61 -19.26
N THR A 404 3.78 -1.84 -19.74
CA THR A 404 4.70 -2.84 -19.21
C THR A 404 5.97 -2.17 -18.74
N ILE A 405 6.26 -2.33 -17.44
CA ILE A 405 7.30 -1.59 -16.76
C ILE A 405 8.35 -2.55 -16.22
N TRP A 406 9.61 -2.28 -16.48
CA TRP A 406 10.77 -2.96 -15.91
C TRP A 406 11.54 -1.97 -15.04
N THR A 407 11.75 -2.30 -13.79
CA THR A 407 12.58 -1.52 -12.88
C THR A 407 13.75 -2.38 -12.41
N VAL A 408 14.95 -1.83 -12.48
CA VAL A 408 16.12 -2.39 -11.83
C VAL A 408 16.78 -1.31 -10.98
N GLY A 409 17.26 -1.69 -9.80
CA GLY A 409 17.78 -0.69 -8.88
C GLY A 409 18.75 -1.24 -7.85
N VAL A 410 19.34 -0.31 -7.13
CA VAL A 410 20.26 -0.56 -6.02
C VAL A 410 19.86 0.32 -4.85
N ASN A 411 19.71 -0.29 -3.69
CA ASN A 411 19.51 0.39 -2.41
C ASN A 411 20.80 0.31 -1.59
N TRP A 412 21.26 1.44 -1.11
CA TRP A 412 22.37 1.53 -0.17
C TRP A 412 21.84 2.03 1.17
N TYR A 413 22.12 1.30 2.23
CA TYR A 413 21.80 1.62 3.62
C TYR A 413 23.11 1.96 4.36
N PRO A 414 23.57 3.22 4.32
CA PRO A 414 24.82 3.62 5.00
C PRO A 414 24.72 3.41 6.50
N ASP A 415 23.57 3.70 7.07
CA ASP A 415 23.24 3.58 8.48
C ASP A 415 21.73 3.37 8.62
N ARG A 416 21.24 3.11 9.82
CA ARG A 416 19.82 2.91 10.14
C ARG A 416 18.92 4.12 9.82
N LEU A 417 19.49 5.33 9.73
CA LEU A 417 18.74 6.57 9.51
C LEU A 417 18.68 6.95 8.04
N PHE A 418 19.58 6.42 7.22
CA PHE A 418 19.74 6.83 5.83
C PHE A 418 19.58 5.67 4.86
N LYS A 419 18.93 5.95 3.75
CA LYS A 419 18.83 5.06 2.59
C LYS A 419 19.02 5.88 1.32
N VAL A 420 19.82 5.38 0.40
CA VAL A 420 19.95 5.92 -0.95
C VAL A 420 19.44 4.86 -1.92
N GLN A 421 18.55 5.23 -2.81
CA GLN A 421 17.99 4.35 -3.85
C GLN A 421 18.33 4.92 -5.23
N VAL A 422 18.69 4.03 -6.16
CA VAL A 422 18.91 4.37 -7.56
C VAL A 422 18.13 3.38 -8.39
N ASP A 423 17.17 3.84 -9.16
CA ASP A 423 16.33 3.03 -10.04
C ASP A 423 16.48 3.47 -11.50
N ALA A 424 16.55 2.49 -12.40
CA ALA A 424 16.36 2.66 -13.83
C ALA A 424 15.02 1.97 -14.20
N ILE A 425 14.10 2.72 -14.75
CA ILE A 425 12.74 2.33 -15.05
C ILE A 425 12.52 2.44 -16.54
N ARG A 426 12.09 1.35 -17.18
CA ARG A 426 11.70 1.31 -18.59
C ARG A 426 10.22 1.07 -18.71
N GLU A 427 9.50 1.99 -19.33
CA GLU A 427 8.08 1.87 -19.61
C GLU A 427 7.83 1.60 -21.10
N ARG A 428 6.85 0.75 -21.42
CA ARG A 428 6.43 0.44 -22.78
C ARG A 428 4.93 0.35 -22.88
N PHE A 429 4.36 1.27 -23.67
CA PHE A 429 2.95 1.31 -23.97
C PHE A 429 2.60 0.48 -25.22
N GLU A 430 1.45 -0.19 -25.21
CA GLU A 430 0.99 -0.96 -26.38
C GLU A 430 0.46 -0.03 -27.49
N ASP A 431 -0.36 0.95 -27.12
CA ASP A 431 -0.93 1.90 -28.08
C ASP A 431 -0.01 3.11 -28.26
N ARG A 432 0.67 3.15 -29.40
CA ARG A 432 1.58 4.23 -29.78
C ARG A 432 0.90 5.57 -30.02
N ALA A 433 -0.39 5.58 -30.39
CA ALA A 433 -1.11 6.81 -30.66
C ALA A 433 -1.42 7.61 -29.38
N ARG A 434 -1.34 6.95 -28.23
CA ARG A 434 -1.58 7.52 -26.90
C ARG A 434 -0.32 7.55 -26.04
N THR A 435 0.84 7.57 -26.66
CA THR A 435 2.09 7.71 -25.91
C THR A 435 2.42 9.18 -25.69
N LEU A 436 3.15 9.42 -24.65
CA LEU A 436 3.70 10.71 -24.22
C LEU A 436 4.84 11.22 -25.08
N LEU A 437 5.16 10.53 -26.18
CA LEU A 437 6.44 10.63 -26.89
C LEU A 437 6.27 10.84 -28.39
N GLY A 438 5.17 11.45 -28.81
CA GLY A 438 4.97 11.74 -30.24
C GLY A 438 5.01 10.49 -31.14
N GLY A 439 4.51 9.33 -30.66
CA GLY A 439 4.44 8.07 -31.42
C GLY A 439 5.54 7.05 -31.08
N GLN A 440 6.41 7.32 -30.11
CA GLN A 440 7.30 6.31 -29.53
C GLN A 440 6.58 5.56 -28.43
N ASP A 441 6.80 4.25 -28.33
CA ASP A 441 6.13 3.37 -27.35
C ASP A 441 6.96 3.12 -26.10
N THR A 442 8.17 3.61 -26.01
CA THR A 442 9.10 3.28 -24.95
C THR A 442 9.93 4.47 -24.50
N PHE A 443 10.08 4.63 -23.18
CA PHE A 443 11.04 5.58 -22.60
C PHE A 443 11.66 5.04 -21.30
N TRP A 444 12.72 5.71 -20.86
CA TRP A 444 13.43 5.41 -19.64
C TRP A 444 13.31 6.57 -18.65
N SER A 445 13.14 6.24 -17.40
CA SER A 445 13.27 7.15 -16.28
C SER A 445 14.39 6.68 -15.37
N TYR A 446 15.22 7.59 -14.91
CA TYR A 446 16.27 7.31 -13.93
C TYR A 446 16.02 8.15 -12.70
N VAL A 447 16.06 7.53 -11.53
CA VAL A 447 15.75 8.19 -10.27
C VAL A 447 16.83 7.92 -9.25
N VAL A 448 17.23 8.97 -8.55
CA VAL A 448 18.05 8.88 -7.34
C VAL A 448 17.23 9.45 -6.18
N ARG A 449 17.00 8.66 -5.16
CA ARG A 449 16.32 9.08 -3.92
C ARG A 449 17.28 9.06 -2.75
N VAL A 450 17.28 10.14 -1.97
CA VAL A 450 17.92 10.18 -0.66
C VAL A 450 16.84 10.23 0.41
N GLN A 451 16.90 9.29 1.35
CA GLN A 451 15.93 9.15 2.42
C GLN A 451 16.61 9.33 3.79
N PHE A 452 15.91 10.02 4.68
CA PHE A 452 16.22 10.11 6.09
C PHE A 452 14.98 9.70 6.92
N VAL A 453 15.18 8.85 7.92
CA VAL A 453 14.12 8.37 8.82
C VAL A 453 14.60 8.42 10.26
N LEU A 454 13.82 9.06 11.12
CA LEU A 454 14.05 9.16 12.56
C LEU A 454 12.88 8.59 13.35
#